data_ea3d01b2245221cafe80617edb3a97a1
#
_entry.id   ea3d01b2245221cafe80617edb3a97a1
#
_cell.length_a   1.000
_cell.length_b   1.000
_cell.length_c   1.000
_cell.angle_alpha   90.00
_cell.angle_beta   90.00
_cell.angle_gamma   90.00
#
_symmetry.space_group_name_H-M   'P 1'
#
loop_
_entity.id
_entity.type
_entity.pdbx_description
1 polymer ?
#
loop_
_entity_poly.entity_id
_entity_poly.type
_entity_poly.pdbx_seq_one_letter_code
_entity_poly.pdbx_strand_id
1 'polypeptide(L)'
;MKFTQKMLAAALLALGLGSSAAHAADSSVTLYGILDAGMQVSTQSFKDYSSSNVGLASGVQQGSRFGIKGSEDLGSGLRATFTVEGGFNLGSGTSQQNSTLFGRQSWVGVESDSLGYARLGKQYNFATDYVGAIDPFLLGFGQANMGTTFGAANTTRYNNMVKYQSPTWNGVTAGIGYSFANGLTNVYADQAALVAANSYNYATMNNARALTAGIKYANGPVTLVGSYDVMYGAENVVGSGASNPSQWIVGGAYDFKVAKVAAAYSQSRNGWINGQASVDPTFSANAYGGGAGGVLYDSSFGANSYLLGATVPVTGTQKVFASYQYATPVGSMAAAANLSIYSVGYQYDFSKRTNAYAYLSQANNYAFLDGAKSTVFGVGLRHSF
;
A
#
# COMPACT_ATOMS: atom_id res chain seq x y z
N MET A 1 -18.53 31.08 2.77
CA MET A 1 -17.83 30.64 1.55
C MET A 1 -16.86 31.65 0.91
N LYS A 2 -16.59 32.80 1.50
CA LYS A 2 -15.64 33.80 0.95
C LYS A 2 -14.26 33.82 1.63
N PHE A 3 -14.02 33.00 2.64
CA PHE A 3 -12.76 32.97 3.40
C PHE A 3 -11.71 31.99 2.85
N THR A 4 -12.13 30.97 2.14
CA THR A 4 -11.26 29.91 1.61
C THR A 4 -10.48 30.29 0.34
N GLN A 5 -10.99 31.22 -0.47
CA GLN A 5 -10.31 31.65 -1.70
C GLN A 5 -9.11 32.57 -1.46
N LYS A 6 -9.09 33.32 -0.34
CA LYS A 6 -7.97 34.22 -0.03
C LYS A 6 -6.74 33.53 0.54
N MET A 7 -6.88 32.36 1.16
CA MET A 7 -5.75 31.59 1.67
C MET A 7 -5.01 30.82 0.57
N LEU A 8 -5.71 30.35 -0.47
CA LEU A 8 -5.06 29.68 -1.60
C LEU A 8 -4.24 30.65 -2.46
N ALA A 9 -4.70 31.90 -2.63
CA ALA A 9 -3.99 32.94 -3.36
C ALA A 9 -2.73 33.42 -2.64
N ALA A 10 -2.71 33.44 -1.32
CA ALA A 10 -1.55 33.84 -0.53
C ALA A 10 -0.42 32.79 -0.53
N ALA A 11 -0.74 31.50 -0.64
CA ALA A 11 0.25 30.45 -0.73
C ALA A 11 0.96 30.40 -2.11
N LEU A 12 0.30 30.82 -3.18
CA LEU A 12 0.86 30.89 -4.52
C LEU A 12 1.73 32.15 -4.77
N LEU A 13 1.51 33.22 -4.03
CA LEU A 13 2.27 34.47 -4.17
C LEU A 13 3.59 34.50 -3.38
N ALA A 14 3.80 33.57 -2.45
CA ALA A 14 5.07 33.45 -1.71
C ALA A 14 6.19 32.73 -2.51
N LEU A 15 5.91 32.22 -3.72
CA LEU A 15 6.89 31.64 -4.65
C LEU A 15 7.47 32.66 -5.64
N GLY A 16 7.31 33.98 -5.37
CA GLY A 16 7.74 35.07 -6.21
C GLY A 16 9.24 35.32 -6.19
N LEU A 17 9.85 35.01 -7.32
CA LEU A 17 10.85 35.85 -8.04
C LEU A 17 12.16 36.19 -7.28
N GLY A 18 13.01 35.20 -7.13
CA GLY A 18 14.44 35.43 -7.12
C GLY A 18 15.00 35.03 -8.49
N SER A 19 15.30 36.00 -9.37
CA SER A 19 16.12 35.79 -10.56
C SER A 19 17.56 35.50 -10.12
N SER A 20 17.86 34.29 -9.73
CA SER A 20 19.21 33.78 -9.60
C SER A 20 19.67 33.27 -10.96
N ALA A 21 20.88 33.67 -11.35
CA ALA A 21 21.56 33.18 -12.54
C ALA A 21 21.42 31.65 -12.64
N ALA A 22 21.01 31.16 -13.82
CA ALA A 22 20.94 29.76 -14.11
C ALA A 22 22.37 29.15 -14.00
N HIS A 23 22.74 28.71 -12.81
CA HIS A 23 23.78 27.71 -12.69
C HIS A 23 23.26 26.46 -13.35
N ALA A 24 24.11 25.76 -14.12
CA ALA A 24 23.80 24.44 -14.64
C ALA A 24 23.52 23.55 -13.42
N ALA A 25 22.24 23.42 -13.07
CA ALA A 25 21.79 22.67 -11.92
C ALA A 25 22.11 21.19 -12.19
N ASP A 26 22.62 20.46 -11.18
CA ASP A 26 22.81 19.02 -11.26
C ASP A 26 21.44 18.34 -11.43
N SER A 27 21.03 18.22 -12.69
CA SER A 27 19.80 17.52 -13.08
C SER A 27 20.08 16.07 -13.32
N SER A 28 19.29 15.20 -12.74
CA SER A 28 19.40 13.75 -12.95
C SER A 28 18.08 13.14 -13.39
N VAL A 29 18.14 12.28 -14.39
CA VAL A 29 17.00 11.46 -14.80
C VAL A 29 17.47 10.00 -14.80
N THR A 30 16.75 9.14 -14.09
CA THR A 30 17.08 7.73 -13.94
C THR A 30 15.93 6.87 -14.42
N LEU A 31 16.22 5.99 -15.37
CA LEU A 31 15.35 4.85 -15.69
C LEU A 31 15.62 3.74 -14.67
N TYR A 32 14.58 3.15 -14.12
CA TYR A 32 14.68 2.04 -13.17
C TYR A 32 13.56 1.05 -13.37
N GLY A 33 13.73 -0.16 -12.84
CA GLY A 33 12.65 -1.13 -12.87
C GLY A 33 12.92 -2.40 -12.07
N ILE A 34 11.91 -3.25 -12.04
CA ILE A 34 11.93 -4.58 -11.44
C ILE A 34 11.25 -5.55 -12.38
N LEU A 35 11.91 -6.65 -12.64
CA LEU A 35 11.39 -7.85 -13.28
C LEU A 35 11.30 -8.94 -12.22
N ASP A 36 10.10 -9.44 -11.98
CA ASP A 36 9.83 -10.45 -10.96
C ASP A 36 8.84 -11.47 -11.53
N ALA A 37 9.26 -12.70 -11.65
CA ALA A 37 8.43 -13.80 -12.11
C ALA A 37 8.77 -15.08 -11.36
N GLY A 38 7.76 -15.90 -11.14
CA GLY A 38 7.90 -17.18 -10.45
C GLY A 38 6.82 -18.18 -10.84
N MET A 39 7.09 -19.45 -10.61
CA MET A 39 6.07 -20.48 -10.61
C MET A 39 5.32 -20.46 -9.28
N GLN A 40 4.01 -20.53 -9.36
CA GLN A 40 3.14 -20.50 -8.20
C GLN A 40 2.10 -21.60 -8.27
N VAL A 41 1.87 -22.25 -7.15
CA VAL A 41 0.75 -23.15 -6.90
C VAL A 41 -0.14 -22.51 -5.86
N SER A 42 -1.43 -22.34 -6.17
CA SER A 42 -2.41 -21.86 -5.20
C SER A 42 -3.59 -22.80 -5.13
N THR A 43 -3.99 -23.17 -3.92
CA THR A 43 -5.20 -23.95 -3.67
C THR A 43 -6.13 -23.17 -2.78
N GLN A 44 -7.41 -23.21 -3.11
CA GLN A 44 -8.46 -22.58 -2.30
C GLN A 44 -9.59 -23.55 -2.11
N SER A 45 -10.17 -23.57 -0.92
CA SER A 45 -11.34 -24.38 -0.61
C SER A 45 -12.29 -23.65 0.32
N PHE A 46 -13.59 -23.77 0.03
CA PHE A 46 -14.66 -23.26 0.89
C PHE A 46 -15.96 -24.00 0.58
N LYS A 47 -16.54 -24.67 1.57
CA LYS A 47 -17.71 -25.54 1.40
C LYS A 47 -17.46 -26.56 0.27
N ASP A 48 -18.32 -26.56 -0.74
CA ASP A 48 -18.23 -27.46 -1.91
C ASP A 48 -17.31 -26.92 -3.02
N TYR A 49 -16.76 -25.72 -2.84
CA TYR A 49 -15.84 -25.10 -3.79
C TYR A 49 -14.39 -25.49 -3.47
N SER A 50 -13.68 -25.92 -4.52
CA SER A 50 -12.23 -26.15 -4.45
C SER A 50 -11.61 -25.77 -5.78
N SER A 51 -10.52 -25.02 -5.74
CA SER A 51 -9.71 -24.71 -6.92
C SER A 51 -8.23 -24.96 -6.66
N SER A 52 -7.53 -25.40 -7.68
CA SER A 52 -6.07 -25.55 -7.66
C SER A 52 -5.51 -24.95 -8.96
N ASN A 53 -4.65 -23.97 -8.84
CA ASN A 53 -4.05 -23.27 -9.96
C ASN A 53 -2.54 -23.42 -9.89
N VAL A 54 -1.93 -23.75 -11.03
CA VAL A 54 -0.48 -23.80 -11.21
C VAL A 54 -0.14 -22.94 -12.43
N GLY A 55 0.83 -22.04 -12.26
CA GLY A 55 1.21 -21.19 -13.38
C GLY A 55 2.35 -20.24 -13.11
N LEU A 56 2.72 -19.51 -14.15
CA LEU A 56 3.66 -18.40 -14.06
C LEU A 56 2.95 -17.20 -13.44
N ALA A 57 3.48 -16.71 -12.32
CA ALA A 57 3.02 -15.50 -11.65
C ALA A 57 4.03 -14.37 -11.87
N SER A 58 3.52 -13.18 -12.13
CA SER A 58 4.33 -11.96 -12.25
C SER A 58 4.24 -11.13 -10.99
N GLY A 59 5.38 -10.63 -10.51
CA GLY A 59 5.40 -9.73 -9.36
C GLY A 59 5.11 -10.41 -8.03
N VAL A 60 5.62 -11.61 -7.83
CA VAL A 60 5.38 -12.42 -6.61
C VAL A 60 6.02 -11.77 -5.40
N GLN A 61 7.33 -11.52 -5.43
CA GLN A 61 8.04 -10.82 -4.37
C GLN A 61 7.76 -9.32 -4.43
N GLN A 62 7.82 -8.74 -5.63
CA GLN A 62 7.49 -7.33 -5.87
C GLN A 62 6.91 -7.14 -7.26
N GLY A 63 5.80 -6.40 -7.40
CA GLY A 63 5.18 -6.14 -8.69
C GLY A 63 6.17 -5.66 -9.75
N SER A 64 6.22 -6.36 -10.90
CA SER A 64 7.05 -5.98 -12.05
C SER A 64 6.67 -4.58 -12.52
N ARG A 65 7.68 -3.74 -12.75
CA ARG A 65 7.50 -2.31 -13.05
C ARG A 65 8.68 -1.72 -13.78
N PHE A 66 8.41 -0.63 -14.46
CA PHE A 66 9.44 0.30 -14.92
C PHE A 66 9.03 1.72 -14.58
N GLY A 67 9.99 2.61 -14.44
CA GLY A 67 9.71 4.00 -14.12
C GLY A 67 10.86 4.92 -14.46
N ILE A 68 10.53 6.20 -14.52
CA ILE A 68 11.48 7.30 -14.68
C ILE A 68 11.30 8.19 -13.46
N LYS A 69 12.40 8.54 -12.83
CA LYS A 69 12.45 9.54 -11.76
C LYS A 69 13.51 10.56 -12.07
N GLY A 70 13.28 11.79 -11.65
CA GLY A 70 14.23 12.86 -11.84
C GLY A 70 14.29 13.81 -10.66
N SER A 71 15.42 14.51 -10.61
CA SER A 71 15.67 15.57 -9.64
C SER A 71 16.42 16.71 -10.33
N GLU A 72 15.99 17.93 -10.09
CA GLU A 72 16.62 19.18 -10.54
C GLU A 72 16.91 20.04 -9.32
N ASP A 73 18.15 20.47 -9.16
CA ASP A 73 18.53 21.40 -8.09
C ASP A 73 18.02 22.80 -8.45
N LEU A 74 17.20 23.37 -7.60
CA LEU A 74 16.65 24.73 -7.73
C LEU A 74 17.48 25.77 -6.96
N GLY A 75 18.58 25.35 -6.33
CA GLY A 75 19.40 26.19 -5.47
C GLY A 75 18.88 26.24 -4.02
N SER A 76 19.73 26.73 -3.12
CA SER A 76 19.42 26.90 -1.69
C SER A 76 18.92 25.63 -0.98
N GLY A 77 19.33 24.45 -1.44
CA GLY A 77 18.92 23.15 -0.88
C GLY A 77 17.49 22.74 -1.26
N LEU A 78 16.89 23.40 -2.24
CA LEU A 78 15.59 23.05 -2.81
C LEU A 78 15.76 22.28 -4.11
N ARG A 79 15.00 21.22 -4.30
CA ARG A 79 14.99 20.37 -5.51
C ARG A 79 13.56 20.21 -6.03
N ALA A 80 13.40 20.29 -7.36
CA ALA A 80 12.21 19.76 -8.02
C ALA A 80 12.41 18.26 -8.25
N THR A 81 11.40 17.45 -7.93
CA THR A 81 11.47 16.00 -8.08
C THR A 81 10.22 15.47 -8.77
N PHE A 82 10.36 14.37 -9.52
CA PHE A 82 9.22 13.67 -10.09
C PHE A 82 9.43 12.17 -10.15
N THR A 83 8.34 11.43 -10.23
CA THR A 83 8.35 9.99 -10.54
C THR A 83 7.13 9.65 -11.37
N VAL A 84 7.34 8.89 -12.45
CA VAL A 84 6.31 8.19 -13.20
C VAL A 84 6.66 6.70 -13.23
N GLU A 85 5.74 5.83 -12.81
CA GLU A 85 5.98 4.39 -12.65
C GLU A 85 4.76 3.60 -13.14
N GLY A 86 4.98 2.70 -14.11
CA GLY A 86 4.01 1.77 -14.63
C GLY A 86 4.28 0.34 -14.17
N GLY A 87 3.23 -0.40 -13.81
CA GLY A 87 3.30 -1.82 -13.52
C GLY A 87 2.92 -2.64 -14.75
N PHE A 88 3.51 -3.80 -14.91
CA PHE A 88 3.16 -4.72 -15.99
C PHE A 88 3.21 -6.19 -15.54
N ASN A 89 2.50 -7.03 -16.26
CA ASN A 89 2.56 -8.47 -16.10
C ASN A 89 3.70 -9.02 -16.96
N LEU A 90 4.73 -9.59 -16.33
CA LEU A 90 5.91 -10.09 -17.04
C LEU A 90 5.58 -11.32 -17.92
N GLY A 91 4.55 -12.10 -17.54
CA GLY A 91 4.15 -13.28 -18.31
C GLY A 91 3.39 -12.96 -19.60
N SER A 92 2.68 -11.83 -19.66
CA SER A 92 1.84 -11.45 -20.81
C SER A 92 2.28 -10.13 -21.48
N GLY A 93 3.13 -9.34 -20.84
CA GLY A 93 3.50 -8.00 -21.31
C GLY A 93 2.41 -6.93 -21.13
N THR A 94 1.26 -7.28 -20.55
CA THR A 94 0.14 -6.34 -20.38
C THR A 94 0.39 -5.35 -19.25
N SER A 95 -0.11 -4.11 -19.38
CA SER A 95 -0.10 -3.13 -18.30
C SER A 95 -0.98 -3.60 -17.14
N GLN A 96 -0.54 -3.33 -15.92
CA GLN A 96 -1.30 -3.57 -14.68
C GLN A 96 -2.02 -2.29 -14.22
N GLN A 97 -2.69 -2.36 -13.05
CA GLN A 97 -3.46 -1.26 -12.46
C GLN A 97 -4.53 -0.70 -13.44
N ASN A 98 -5.42 -1.59 -13.91
CA ASN A 98 -6.53 -1.27 -14.83
C ASN A 98 -6.03 -0.66 -16.16
N SER A 99 -4.96 -1.22 -16.73
CA SER A 99 -4.33 -0.77 -17.97
C SER A 99 -3.88 0.69 -17.97
N THR A 100 -3.61 1.24 -16.79
CA THR A 100 -3.12 2.61 -16.64
C THR A 100 -1.62 2.67 -16.88
N LEU A 101 -1.14 3.55 -17.77
CA LEU A 101 0.28 3.66 -18.15
C LEU A 101 1.20 3.88 -16.93
N PHE A 102 0.88 4.85 -16.08
CA PHE A 102 1.61 5.13 -14.83
C PHE A 102 0.74 4.83 -13.61
N GLY A 103 0.17 3.62 -13.60
CA GLY A 103 -0.81 3.21 -12.58
C GLY A 103 -0.24 3.03 -11.18
N ARG A 104 1.10 2.99 -11.02
CA ARG A 104 1.74 2.84 -9.72
C ARG A 104 2.04 4.17 -9.06
N GLN A 105 2.80 5.03 -9.71
CA GLN A 105 3.10 6.38 -9.23
C GLN A 105 3.15 7.35 -10.40
N SER A 106 2.64 8.57 -10.20
CA SER A 106 2.69 9.66 -11.16
C SER A 106 2.55 10.97 -10.40
N TRP A 107 3.69 11.57 -10.04
CA TRP A 107 3.71 12.77 -9.21
C TRP A 107 4.90 13.66 -9.53
N VAL A 108 4.75 14.95 -9.21
CA VAL A 108 5.78 15.96 -9.18
C VAL A 108 5.78 16.62 -7.81
N GLY A 109 6.91 17.13 -7.37
CA GLY A 109 7.02 17.78 -6.07
C GLY A 109 8.26 18.61 -5.90
N VAL A 110 8.33 19.23 -4.74
CA VAL A 110 9.51 19.96 -4.25
C VAL A 110 10.01 19.27 -2.97
N GLU A 111 11.32 19.25 -2.81
CA GLU A 111 11.99 18.59 -1.69
C GLU A 111 13.12 19.46 -1.17
N SER A 112 13.25 19.53 0.15
CA SER A 112 14.32 20.24 0.85
C SER A 112 14.77 19.43 2.04
N ASP A 113 16.08 19.39 2.30
CA ASP A 113 16.65 18.67 3.45
C ASP A 113 16.17 19.23 4.79
N SER A 114 15.86 20.55 4.83
CA SER A 114 15.40 21.23 6.04
C SER A 114 13.88 21.31 6.20
N LEU A 115 13.11 21.23 5.09
CA LEU A 115 11.65 21.40 5.09
C LEU A 115 10.89 20.11 4.75
N GLY A 116 11.59 19.05 4.33
CA GLY A 116 10.94 17.82 3.86
C GLY A 116 10.47 17.94 2.41
N TYR A 117 9.39 17.27 2.07
CA TYR A 117 8.86 17.33 0.71
C TYR A 117 7.35 17.62 0.66
N ALA A 118 6.94 18.25 -0.45
CA ALA A 118 5.54 18.36 -0.87
C ALA A 118 5.40 17.77 -2.28
N ARG A 119 4.46 16.84 -2.48
CA ARG A 119 4.24 16.11 -3.74
C ARG A 119 2.79 16.15 -4.15
N LEU A 120 2.54 16.23 -5.46
CA LEU A 120 1.23 16.32 -6.08
C LEU A 120 1.07 15.19 -7.11
N GLY A 121 0.02 14.40 -7.01
CA GLY A 121 -0.27 13.34 -7.98
C GLY A 121 -0.61 12.00 -7.35
N LYS A 122 -0.47 10.92 -8.14
CA LYS A 122 -0.72 9.55 -7.66
C LYS A 122 0.50 9.00 -6.93
N GLN A 123 0.32 8.61 -5.67
CA GLN A 123 1.42 8.12 -4.82
C GLN A 123 0.91 7.23 -3.69
N TYR A 124 1.80 6.56 -3.00
CA TYR A 124 1.47 5.74 -1.84
C TYR A 124 0.92 6.56 -0.68
N ASN A 125 0.00 5.97 0.09
CA ASN A 125 -0.39 6.47 1.39
C ASN A 125 0.73 6.25 2.43
N PHE A 126 0.59 6.85 3.63
CA PHE A 126 1.60 6.71 4.67
C PHE A 126 1.63 5.32 5.33
N ALA A 127 0.50 4.60 5.35
CA ALA A 127 0.49 3.21 5.81
C ALA A 127 1.45 2.35 4.96
N THR A 128 1.39 2.44 3.64
CA THR A 128 2.32 1.73 2.74
C THR A 128 3.77 2.18 2.93
N ASP A 129 4.03 3.50 2.98
CA ASP A 129 5.39 4.03 3.04
C ASP A 129 6.11 3.70 4.36
N TYR A 130 5.39 3.67 5.48
CA TYR A 130 6.00 3.51 6.78
C TYR A 130 5.88 2.10 7.34
N VAL A 131 4.68 1.51 7.24
CA VAL A 131 4.41 0.20 7.83
C VAL A 131 5.11 -0.93 7.08
N GLY A 132 5.30 -0.79 5.77
CA GLY A 132 6.08 -1.75 4.98
C GLY A 132 7.50 -2.00 5.49
N ALA A 133 8.08 -1.07 6.25
CA ALA A 133 9.43 -1.21 6.83
C ALA A 133 9.51 -2.28 7.94
N ILE A 134 8.37 -2.65 8.52
CA ILE A 134 8.28 -3.68 9.58
C ILE A 134 7.67 -4.99 9.11
N ASP A 135 7.19 -5.08 7.85
CA ASP A 135 6.68 -6.32 7.28
C ASP A 135 7.84 -7.24 6.86
N PRO A 136 7.96 -8.48 7.38
CA PRO A 136 8.97 -9.43 6.94
C PRO A 136 8.90 -9.76 5.44
N PHE A 137 7.70 -9.68 4.85
CA PHE A 137 7.44 -9.93 3.43
C PHE A 137 7.49 -8.66 2.57
N LEU A 138 7.84 -7.49 3.15
CA LEU A 138 8.07 -6.21 2.46
C LEU A 138 6.90 -5.81 1.54
N LEU A 139 5.67 -6.06 1.97
CA LEU A 139 4.42 -5.84 1.23
C LEU A 139 4.37 -6.59 -0.13
N GLY A 140 5.07 -7.71 -0.22
CA GLY A 140 5.10 -8.62 -1.36
C GLY A 140 4.58 -10.01 -1.02
N PHE A 141 4.74 -10.98 -1.94
CA PHE A 141 4.38 -12.39 -1.76
C PHE A 141 2.88 -12.65 -1.55
N GLY A 142 2.03 -11.86 -2.22
CA GLY A 142 0.58 -12.08 -2.20
C GLY A 142 0.01 -12.05 -0.79
N GLN A 143 -0.72 -13.11 -0.41
CA GLN A 143 -1.38 -13.18 0.91
C GLN A 143 -0.41 -13.21 2.10
N ALA A 144 0.89 -13.46 1.89
CA ALA A 144 1.87 -13.52 2.97
C ALA A 144 2.23 -12.14 3.54
N ASN A 145 2.05 -11.06 2.75
CA ASN A 145 2.33 -9.70 3.23
C ASN A 145 1.29 -9.23 4.26
N MET A 146 1.72 -8.36 5.16
CA MET A 146 0.84 -7.84 6.20
C MET A 146 -0.37 -7.06 5.66
N GLY A 147 -0.32 -6.49 4.47
CA GLY A 147 -1.43 -5.77 3.85
C GLY A 147 -2.69 -6.63 3.67
N THR A 148 -2.57 -7.96 3.74
CA THR A 148 -3.73 -8.86 3.70
C THR A 148 -4.64 -8.68 4.91
N THR A 149 -4.11 -8.43 6.09
CA THR A 149 -4.85 -8.16 7.33
C THR A 149 -4.82 -6.70 7.75
N PHE A 150 -3.85 -5.91 7.26
CA PHE A 150 -3.67 -4.47 7.48
C PHE A 150 -3.94 -3.72 6.17
N GLY A 151 -5.18 -3.76 5.68
CA GLY A 151 -5.53 -3.39 4.30
C GLY A 151 -5.01 -2.03 3.83
N ALA A 152 -5.02 -0.98 4.67
CA ALA A 152 -4.47 0.32 4.29
C ALA A 152 -2.97 0.25 3.92
N ALA A 153 -2.21 -0.71 4.49
CA ALA A 153 -0.81 -0.93 4.16
C ALA A 153 -0.60 -1.81 2.91
N ASN A 154 -1.68 -2.31 2.26
CA ASN A 154 -1.59 -3.21 1.11
C ASN A 154 -1.17 -2.49 -0.19
N THR A 155 -0.01 -1.87 -0.20
CA THR A 155 0.50 -1.08 -1.34
C THR A 155 -0.50 -0.06 -1.90
N THR A 156 -1.28 0.53 -0.98
CA THR A 156 -2.38 1.45 -1.30
C THR A 156 -1.86 2.76 -1.86
N ARG A 157 -2.44 3.20 -2.97
CA ARG A 157 -2.12 4.45 -3.65
C ARG A 157 -3.38 5.24 -3.88
N TYR A 158 -3.29 6.54 -3.65
CA TYR A 158 -4.38 7.47 -3.91
C TYR A 158 -4.05 8.35 -5.11
N ASN A 159 -5.04 8.55 -5.97
CA ASN A 159 -4.98 9.52 -7.05
C ASN A 159 -5.16 10.94 -6.50
N ASN A 160 -4.78 11.95 -7.28
CA ASN A 160 -5.05 13.36 -6.99
C ASN A 160 -4.71 13.76 -5.55
N MET A 161 -3.56 13.28 -5.05
CA MET A 161 -3.12 13.50 -3.68
C MET A 161 -2.14 14.67 -3.59
N VAL A 162 -2.38 15.53 -2.62
CA VAL A 162 -1.38 16.45 -2.06
C VAL A 162 -0.79 15.77 -0.83
N LYS A 163 0.52 15.61 -0.78
CA LYS A 163 1.22 14.90 0.28
C LYS A 163 2.41 15.69 0.77
N TYR A 164 2.51 15.88 2.06
CA TYR A 164 3.65 16.48 2.74
C TYR A 164 4.29 15.49 3.71
N GLN A 165 5.62 15.47 3.75
CA GLN A 165 6.40 14.75 4.76
C GLN A 165 7.50 15.66 5.30
N SER A 166 7.64 15.68 6.62
CA SER A 166 8.69 16.41 7.32
C SER A 166 10.09 15.88 6.97
N PRO A 167 11.14 16.67 7.21
CA PRO A 167 12.49 16.10 7.34
C PRO A 167 12.53 15.08 8.48
N THR A 168 13.65 14.38 8.59
CA THR A 168 13.89 13.49 9.73
C THR A 168 14.54 14.27 10.87
N TRP A 169 13.85 14.37 12.00
CA TRP A 169 14.36 15.03 13.23
C TRP A 169 14.67 13.98 14.29
N ASN A 170 15.95 13.76 14.59
CA ASN A 170 16.38 12.76 15.58
C ASN A 170 15.74 11.37 15.38
N GLY A 171 15.62 10.94 14.11
CA GLY A 171 15.02 9.67 13.72
C GLY A 171 13.50 9.71 13.52
N VAL A 172 12.81 10.80 13.87
CA VAL A 172 11.37 10.97 13.68
C VAL A 172 11.07 11.60 12.33
N THR A 173 10.16 11.01 11.57
CA THR A 173 9.58 11.54 10.33
C THR A 173 8.06 11.47 10.44
N ALA A 174 7.35 12.53 10.08
CA ALA A 174 5.90 12.57 10.09
C ALA A 174 5.36 13.12 8.77
N GLY A 175 4.12 12.77 8.42
CA GLY A 175 3.53 13.28 7.20
C GLY A 175 2.01 13.17 7.19
N ILE A 176 1.43 13.94 6.26
CA ILE A 176 -0.01 13.99 6.01
C ILE A 176 -0.27 14.10 4.50
N GLY A 177 -1.33 13.50 4.03
CA GLY A 177 -1.76 13.59 2.64
C GLY A 177 -3.27 13.59 2.51
N TYR A 178 -3.77 14.32 1.53
CA TYR A 178 -5.19 14.36 1.20
C TYR A 178 -5.40 14.11 -0.29
N SER A 179 -6.29 13.18 -0.61
CA SER A 179 -6.70 12.84 -1.96
C SER A 179 -8.07 13.39 -2.25
N PHE A 180 -8.18 14.21 -3.29
CA PHE A 180 -9.43 14.82 -3.73
C PHE A 180 -10.34 13.87 -4.53
N ALA A 181 -9.74 12.79 -5.10
CA ALA A 181 -10.43 11.68 -5.75
C ALA A 181 -9.53 10.45 -5.70
N ASN A 182 -9.77 9.51 -4.77
CA ASN A 182 -8.80 8.48 -4.42
C ASN A 182 -8.55 7.42 -5.50
N GLY A 183 -9.49 7.26 -6.44
CA GLY A 183 -9.37 6.34 -7.58
C GLY A 183 -9.43 4.86 -7.22
N LEU A 184 -9.79 4.50 -6.00
CA LEU A 184 -10.05 3.12 -5.61
C LEU A 184 -11.48 2.72 -6.01
N THR A 185 -11.66 1.43 -6.30
CA THR A 185 -12.99 0.86 -6.49
C THR A 185 -13.74 0.89 -5.15
N ASN A 186 -14.94 1.47 -5.14
CA ASN A 186 -15.75 1.55 -3.94
C ASN A 186 -16.86 0.50 -3.97
N VAL A 187 -17.03 -0.24 -2.88
CA VAL A 187 -18.08 -1.23 -2.68
C VAL A 187 -18.94 -0.78 -1.51
N TYR A 188 -20.23 -0.68 -1.70
CA TYR A 188 -21.19 -0.30 -0.67
C TYR A 188 -22.04 -1.51 -0.31
N ALA A 189 -22.15 -1.85 0.98
CA ALA A 189 -22.87 -3.04 1.44
C ALA A 189 -24.37 -3.02 1.04
N ASP A 190 -24.97 -1.84 1.04
CA ASP A 190 -26.40 -1.65 0.75
C ASP A 190 -26.70 -1.42 -0.75
N GLN A 191 -25.69 -1.40 -1.59
CA GLN A 191 -25.84 -1.18 -3.03
C GLN A 191 -25.05 -2.20 -3.82
N ALA A 192 -25.73 -3.01 -4.61
CA ALA A 192 -25.16 -3.98 -5.55
C ALA A 192 -24.36 -3.31 -6.72
N ALA A 193 -24.11 -2.01 -6.66
CA ALA A 193 -23.44 -1.26 -7.70
C ALA A 193 -21.99 -0.96 -7.31
N LEU A 194 -21.07 -1.51 -8.08
CA LEU A 194 -19.67 -1.03 -8.13
C LEU A 194 -19.70 0.40 -8.69
N VAL A 195 -19.51 1.39 -7.84
CA VAL A 195 -19.37 2.76 -8.29
C VAL A 195 -17.89 3.02 -8.56
N ALA A 196 -17.51 2.99 -9.82
CA ALA A 196 -16.22 3.48 -10.26
C ALA A 196 -16.21 5.00 -10.09
N ALA A 197 -15.66 5.50 -8.99
CA ALA A 197 -15.46 6.93 -8.77
C ALA A 197 -14.27 7.42 -9.61
N ASN A 198 -14.43 7.48 -10.92
CA ASN A 198 -13.45 8.05 -11.85
C ASN A 198 -13.78 9.48 -12.27
N SER A 199 -14.49 10.22 -11.41
CA SER A 199 -14.74 11.63 -11.67
C SER A 199 -13.51 12.45 -11.28
N TYR A 200 -12.77 12.93 -12.28
CA TYR A 200 -11.66 13.88 -12.10
C TYR A 200 -12.16 15.30 -11.79
N ASN A 201 -13.29 15.41 -11.12
CA ASN A 201 -13.85 16.70 -10.76
C ASN A 201 -13.15 17.27 -9.52
N TYR A 202 -12.83 18.55 -9.59
CA TYR A 202 -12.14 19.27 -8.53
C TYR A 202 -12.92 19.21 -7.20
N ALA A 203 -12.29 18.64 -6.15
CA ALA A 203 -12.66 18.72 -4.74
C ALA A 203 -14.19 18.78 -4.46
N THR A 204 -14.98 18.00 -5.18
CA THR A 204 -16.42 17.97 -4.96
C THR A 204 -16.77 16.88 -3.95
N MET A 205 -17.82 17.10 -3.16
CA MET A 205 -18.39 16.10 -2.25
C MET A 205 -18.85 14.83 -2.99
N ASN A 206 -18.92 14.89 -4.32
CA ASN A 206 -19.28 13.77 -5.19
C ASN A 206 -18.10 12.84 -5.53
N ASN A 207 -16.89 13.15 -5.07
CA ASN A 207 -15.72 12.27 -5.23
C ASN A 207 -15.49 11.44 -3.97
N ALA A 208 -15.08 10.18 -4.14
CA ALA A 208 -14.50 9.41 -3.05
C ALA A 208 -13.12 9.97 -2.72
N ARG A 209 -12.97 10.50 -1.52
CA ARG A 209 -11.78 11.23 -1.05
C ARG A 209 -11.05 10.39 0.00
N ALA A 210 -9.81 10.73 0.30
CA ALA A 210 -9.06 10.05 1.35
C ALA A 210 -8.15 11.03 2.11
N LEU A 211 -7.96 10.74 3.39
CA LEU A 211 -6.91 11.35 4.20
C LEU A 211 -5.99 10.26 4.69
N THR A 212 -4.70 10.50 4.64
CA THR A 212 -3.65 9.62 5.18
C THR A 212 -2.69 10.42 6.04
N ALA A 213 -2.28 9.86 7.17
CA ALA A 213 -1.26 10.45 8.03
C ALA A 213 -0.35 9.35 8.56
N GLY A 214 0.88 9.69 8.88
CA GLY A 214 1.83 8.72 9.42
C GLY A 214 2.96 9.35 10.21
N ILE A 215 3.53 8.54 11.10
CA ILE A 215 4.74 8.85 11.85
C ILE A 215 5.64 7.63 11.86
N LYS A 216 6.93 7.85 11.69
CA LYS A 216 7.97 6.82 11.77
C LYS A 216 9.11 7.32 12.63
N TYR A 217 9.55 6.47 13.54
CA TYR A 217 10.81 6.63 14.24
C TYR A 217 11.77 5.53 13.83
N ALA A 218 12.97 5.90 13.40
CA ALA A 218 14.02 4.96 13.03
C ALA A 218 15.36 5.46 13.58
N ASN A 219 15.91 4.73 14.55
CA ASN A 219 17.21 5.05 15.15
C ASN A 219 17.89 3.77 15.64
N GLY A 220 19.09 3.52 15.13
CA GLY A 220 19.83 2.30 15.44
C GLY A 220 19.01 1.05 15.11
N PRO A 221 18.85 0.11 16.07
CA PRO A 221 18.11 -1.13 15.85
C PRO A 221 16.58 -0.97 15.89
N VAL A 222 16.07 0.18 16.32
CA VAL A 222 14.65 0.41 16.58
C VAL A 222 13.96 1.04 15.38
N THR A 223 12.85 0.48 14.94
CA THR A 223 11.90 1.10 14.00
C THR A 223 10.52 1.07 14.64
N LEU A 224 9.88 2.22 14.81
CA LEU A 224 8.49 2.33 15.25
C LEU A 224 7.69 3.05 14.16
N VAL A 225 6.44 2.64 13.96
CA VAL A 225 5.57 3.21 12.93
C VAL A 225 4.15 3.40 13.48
N GLY A 226 3.50 4.44 13.00
CA GLY A 226 2.09 4.69 13.19
C GLY A 226 1.48 5.27 11.93
N SER A 227 0.27 4.86 11.57
CA SER A 227 -0.47 5.45 10.44
C SER A 227 -1.96 5.51 10.73
N TYR A 228 -2.63 6.42 10.05
CA TYR A 228 -4.07 6.55 10.02
C TYR A 228 -4.54 6.87 8.60
N ASP A 229 -5.49 6.10 8.11
CA ASP A 229 -6.14 6.29 6.83
C ASP A 229 -7.65 6.32 7.03
N VAL A 230 -8.33 7.24 6.35
CA VAL A 230 -9.79 7.32 6.31
C VAL A 230 -10.28 7.65 4.91
N MET A 231 -11.35 6.96 4.50
CA MET A 231 -12.02 7.15 3.22
C MET A 231 -13.35 7.86 3.44
N TYR A 232 -13.62 8.84 2.59
CA TYR A 232 -14.90 9.53 2.52
C TYR A 232 -15.61 9.12 1.25
N GLY A 233 -16.80 8.55 1.36
CA GLY A 233 -17.62 8.21 0.20
C GLY A 233 -18.09 9.46 -0.57
N ALA A 234 -18.46 9.27 -1.83
CA ALA A 234 -19.11 10.31 -2.62
C ALA A 234 -20.56 10.52 -2.12
N GLU A 235 -20.93 11.73 -1.75
CA GLU A 235 -22.22 12.02 -1.10
C GLU A 235 -23.44 11.69 -1.98
N ASN A 236 -23.32 11.87 -3.29
CA ASN A 236 -24.36 11.51 -4.25
C ASN A 236 -24.59 10.00 -4.39
N VAL A 237 -23.68 9.16 -3.86
CA VAL A 237 -23.76 7.70 -3.94
C VAL A 237 -24.16 7.11 -2.60
N VAL A 238 -23.59 7.60 -1.51
CA VAL A 238 -23.77 7.02 -0.16
C VAL A 238 -24.87 7.68 0.66
N GLY A 239 -25.37 8.83 0.21
CA GLY A 239 -26.32 9.61 0.99
C GLY A 239 -25.70 10.26 2.26
N SER A 240 -26.49 11.05 2.95
CA SER A 240 -26.10 11.63 4.24
C SER A 240 -26.17 10.54 5.31
N GLY A 241 -25.02 10.07 5.80
CA GLY A 241 -24.92 9.06 6.86
C GLY A 241 -24.10 7.84 6.50
N ALA A 242 -23.45 7.83 5.32
CA ALA A 242 -22.54 6.77 4.97
C ALA A 242 -21.38 6.65 5.95
N SER A 243 -21.02 5.42 6.22
CA SER A 243 -19.84 5.10 6.99
C SER A 243 -18.57 5.57 6.29
N ASN A 244 -17.60 6.01 7.08
CA ASN A 244 -16.26 6.35 6.58
C ASN A 244 -15.29 5.24 7.00
N PRO A 245 -14.92 4.29 6.10
CA PRO A 245 -13.92 3.28 6.38
C PRO A 245 -12.64 3.93 6.86
N SER A 246 -12.15 3.47 8.00
CA SER A 246 -10.90 3.97 8.57
C SER A 246 -10.07 2.83 9.14
N GLN A 247 -8.75 3.00 9.08
CA GLN A 247 -7.80 2.09 9.71
C GLN A 247 -6.67 2.89 10.34
N TRP A 248 -6.34 2.58 11.59
CA TRP A 248 -5.09 2.99 12.19
C TRP A 248 -4.21 1.78 12.45
N ILE A 249 -2.90 1.96 12.33
CA ILE A 249 -1.89 0.93 12.48
C ILE A 249 -0.81 1.47 13.39
N VAL A 250 -0.38 0.67 14.36
CA VAL A 250 0.83 0.90 15.14
C VAL A 250 1.67 -0.35 15.13
N GLY A 251 2.99 -0.20 15.09
CA GLY A 251 3.89 -1.33 15.10
C GLY A 251 5.34 -0.93 15.27
N GLY A 252 6.18 -1.93 15.36
CA GLY A 252 7.61 -1.71 15.47
C GLY A 252 8.40 -2.95 15.11
N ALA A 253 9.70 -2.74 14.91
CA ALA A 253 10.67 -3.79 14.73
C ALA A 253 11.95 -3.47 15.50
N TYR A 254 12.61 -4.52 15.99
CA TYR A 254 13.92 -4.44 16.59
C TYR A 254 14.89 -5.37 15.89
N ASP A 255 16.03 -4.81 15.47
CA ASP A 255 17.10 -5.56 14.81
C ASP A 255 18.14 -6.00 15.86
N PHE A 256 18.09 -7.28 16.22
CA PHE A 256 19.06 -7.92 17.09
C PHE A 256 20.37 -8.28 16.38
N LYS A 257 20.53 -7.94 15.09
CA LYS A 257 21.60 -8.36 14.16
C LYS A 257 21.52 -9.83 13.77
N VAL A 258 21.22 -10.72 14.69
CA VAL A 258 20.97 -12.15 14.42
C VAL A 258 19.57 -12.41 13.90
N ALA A 259 18.63 -11.53 14.21
CA ALA A 259 17.25 -11.55 13.71
C ALA A 259 16.64 -10.15 13.85
N LYS A 260 15.81 -9.76 12.88
CA LYS A 260 14.91 -8.61 13.02
C LYS A 260 13.52 -9.15 13.36
N VAL A 261 12.97 -8.76 14.51
CA VAL A 261 11.63 -9.14 14.97
C VAL A 261 10.71 -7.94 14.85
N ALA A 262 9.49 -8.17 14.36
CA ALA A 262 8.48 -7.14 14.16
C ALA A 262 7.14 -7.55 14.76
N ALA A 263 6.42 -6.58 15.30
CA ALA A 263 5.03 -6.74 15.74
C ALA A 263 4.21 -5.52 15.36
N ALA A 264 2.93 -5.75 15.04
CA ALA A 264 2.00 -4.67 14.73
C ALA A 264 0.58 -5.00 15.18
N TYR A 265 -0.19 -3.94 15.41
CA TYR A 265 -1.60 -3.98 15.70
C TYR A 265 -2.35 -2.92 14.89
N SER A 266 -3.57 -3.24 14.45
CA SER A 266 -4.44 -2.27 13.78
C SER A 266 -5.91 -2.47 14.14
N GLN A 267 -6.67 -1.40 13.94
CA GLN A 267 -8.13 -1.45 13.93
C GLN A 267 -8.68 -0.88 12.64
N SER A 268 -9.55 -1.66 11.98
CA SER A 268 -10.42 -1.19 10.90
C SER A 268 -11.82 -0.96 11.44
N ARG A 269 -12.47 0.12 11.02
CA ARG A 269 -13.83 0.50 11.42
C ARG A 269 -14.60 1.03 10.23
N ASN A 270 -15.92 0.80 10.24
CA ASN A 270 -16.86 1.30 9.25
C ASN A 270 -16.55 0.83 7.82
N GLY A 271 -15.86 -0.31 7.68
CA GLY A 271 -15.49 -0.88 6.41
C GLY A 271 -14.03 -1.32 6.33
N TRP A 272 -13.58 -1.64 5.11
CA TRP A 272 -12.24 -2.16 4.85
C TRP A 272 -11.57 -1.39 3.73
N ILE A 273 -10.36 -0.89 3.98
CA ILE A 273 -9.57 -0.17 2.98
C ILE A 273 -8.67 -1.17 2.28
N ASN A 274 -8.75 -1.24 0.94
CA ASN A 274 -7.93 -2.11 0.09
C ASN A 274 -7.97 -3.58 0.53
N GLY A 275 -9.18 -4.09 0.75
CA GLY A 275 -9.45 -5.41 1.30
C GLY A 275 -8.78 -6.57 0.58
N GLN A 276 -8.93 -7.75 1.13
CA GLN A 276 -8.40 -8.97 0.56
C GLN A 276 -9.00 -9.23 -0.83
N ALA A 277 -8.13 -9.47 -1.80
CA ALA A 277 -8.55 -10.01 -3.08
C ALA A 277 -8.86 -11.49 -2.89
N SER A 278 -10.11 -11.90 -3.10
CA SER A 278 -10.41 -13.28 -3.42
C SER A 278 -10.05 -13.53 -4.88
N VAL A 279 -9.41 -14.67 -5.17
CA VAL A 279 -9.16 -15.09 -6.56
C VAL A 279 -10.42 -15.62 -7.23
N ASP A 280 -11.48 -15.88 -6.48
CA ASP A 280 -12.78 -16.30 -7.00
C ASP A 280 -13.77 -15.13 -6.99
N PRO A 281 -14.30 -14.72 -8.16
CA PRO A 281 -15.30 -13.65 -8.22
C PRO A 281 -16.60 -13.99 -7.47
N THR A 282 -16.94 -15.25 -7.28
CA THR A 282 -18.10 -15.67 -6.47
C THR A 282 -17.81 -15.51 -4.97
N PHE A 283 -16.56 -15.66 -4.57
CA PHE A 283 -16.07 -15.42 -3.23
C PHE A 283 -16.00 -13.92 -2.91
N SER A 284 -15.64 -13.08 -3.89
CA SER A 284 -15.52 -11.63 -3.70
C SER A 284 -16.87 -10.92 -3.65
N ALA A 285 -17.89 -11.44 -4.32
CA ALA A 285 -19.22 -10.82 -4.34
C ALA A 285 -19.98 -10.97 -3.01
N ASN A 286 -19.64 -11.99 -2.21
CA ASN A 286 -20.32 -12.32 -0.95
C ASN A 286 -19.39 -12.26 0.27
N ALA A 287 -18.10 -12.08 0.08
CA ALA A 287 -17.15 -11.93 1.17
C ALA A 287 -16.86 -10.44 1.38
N TYR A 288 -16.71 -10.04 2.61
CA TYR A 288 -16.42 -8.69 3.09
C TYR A 288 -15.08 -8.13 2.57
N GLY A 289 -14.74 -8.38 1.34
CA GLY A 289 -13.56 -7.88 0.67
C GLY A 289 -13.98 -7.21 -0.63
N GLY A 290 -13.93 -5.90 -0.71
CA GLY A 290 -13.88 -5.25 -2.02
C GLY A 290 -12.80 -5.93 -2.84
N GLY A 291 -12.99 -6.15 -4.13
CA GLY A 291 -11.99 -6.77 -5.00
C GLY A 291 -10.62 -6.10 -4.85
N ALA A 292 -9.55 -6.73 -5.32
CA ALA A 292 -8.18 -6.21 -5.18
C ALA A 292 -8.10 -4.71 -5.46
N GLY A 293 -7.74 -3.93 -4.43
CA GLY A 293 -7.64 -2.47 -4.52
C GLY A 293 -8.93 -1.70 -4.24
N GLY A 294 -9.96 -2.34 -3.68
CA GLY A 294 -11.25 -1.72 -3.37
C GLY A 294 -11.38 -1.20 -1.94
N VAL A 295 -12.42 -0.40 -1.72
CA VAL A 295 -12.86 0.08 -0.41
C VAL A 295 -14.25 -0.46 -0.15
N LEU A 296 -14.42 -1.19 0.95
CA LEU A 296 -15.75 -1.60 1.45
C LEU A 296 -16.26 -0.50 2.39
N TYR A 297 -17.41 0.06 2.07
CA TYR A 297 -18.17 0.98 2.93
C TYR A 297 -19.28 0.18 3.62
N ASP A 298 -19.07 -0.14 4.88
CA ASP A 298 -20.03 -0.91 5.68
C ASP A 298 -19.89 -0.51 7.15
N SER A 299 -20.88 0.20 7.68
CA SER A 299 -20.87 0.65 9.08
C SER A 299 -20.84 -0.48 10.09
N SER A 300 -21.24 -1.68 9.67
CA SER A 300 -21.22 -2.89 10.49
C SER A 300 -19.87 -3.58 10.51
N PHE A 301 -19.00 -3.30 9.53
CA PHE A 301 -17.69 -3.95 9.44
C PHE A 301 -16.67 -3.30 10.36
N GLY A 302 -15.99 -4.15 11.11
CA GLY A 302 -14.78 -3.80 11.86
C GLY A 302 -13.90 -5.03 12.06
N ALA A 303 -12.60 -4.80 12.19
CA ALA A 303 -11.65 -5.86 12.51
C ALA A 303 -10.48 -5.31 13.33
N ASN A 304 -9.97 -6.15 14.23
CA ASN A 304 -8.68 -5.93 14.89
C ASN A 304 -7.67 -6.89 14.26
N SER A 305 -6.52 -6.38 13.82
CA SER A 305 -5.48 -7.19 13.17
C SER A 305 -4.18 -7.14 13.94
N TYR A 306 -3.47 -8.26 13.95
CA TYR A 306 -2.22 -8.49 14.67
C TYR A 306 -1.21 -9.10 13.72
N LEU A 307 0.06 -8.70 13.85
CA LEU A 307 1.21 -9.28 13.17
C LEU A 307 2.29 -9.58 14.18
N LEU A 308 2.88 -10.76 14.05
CA LEU A 308 4.18 -11.10 14.61
C LEU A 308 5.03 -11.68 13.48
N GLY A 309 6.26 -11.17 13.32
CA GLY A 309 7.10 -11.62 12.25
C GLY A 309 8.59 -11.50 12.55
N ALA A 310 9.40 -12.24 11.80
CA ALA A 310 10.84 -12.23 11.94
C ALA A 310 11.53 -12.39 10.58
N THR A 311 12.71 -11.79 10.47
CA THR A 311 13.68 -12.00 9.38
C THR A 311 15.01 -12.36 9.98
N VAL A 312 15.56 -13.52 9.58
CA VAL A 312 16.82 -14.07 10.06
C VAL A 312 17.82 -14.11 8.91
N PRO A 313 18.90 -13.33 8.95
CA PRO A 313 20.01 -13.51 8.02
C PRO A 313 20.73 -14.82 8.36
N VAL A 314 20.76 -15.75 7.41
CA VAL A 314 21.45 -17.05 7.57
C VAL A 314 22.92 -16.88 7.21
N THR A 315 23.18 -16.14 6.12
CA THR A 315 24.53 -15.73 5.67
C THR A 315 24.45 -14.31 5.12
N GLY A 316 25.55 -13.78 4.61
CA GLY A 316 25.56 -12.47 3.94
C GLY A 316 24.69 -12.39 2.66
N THR A 317 24.32 -13.55 2.10
CA THR A 317 23.51 -13.67 0.87
C THR A 317 22.19 -14.41 1.06
N GLN A 318 21.91 -14.92 2.24
CA GLN A 318 20.75 -15.76 2.50
C GLN A 318 19.96 -15.27 3.69
N LYS A 319 18.65 -15.26 3.57
CA LYS A 319 17.73 -14.95 4.68
C LYS A 319 16.48 -15.82 4.66
N VAL A 320 15.98 -16.12 5.84
CA VAL A 320 14.67 -16.70 6.08
C VAL A 320 13.80 -15.65 6.74
N PHE A 321 12.54 -15.60 6.36
CA PHE A 321 11.57 -14.70 6.98
C PHE A 321 10.25 -15.41 7.18
N ALA A 322 9.56 -15.06 8.26
CA ALA A 322 8.29 -15.68 8.62
C ALA A 322 7.37 -14.65 9.26
N SER A 323 6.06 -14.89 9.14
CA SER A 323 5.05 -14.09 9.82
C SER A 323 3.85 -14.94 10.22
N TYR A 324 3.24 -14.54 11.32
CA TYR A 324 1.89 -14.90 11.72
C TYR A 324 1.03 -13.66 11.72
N GLN A 325 -0.08 -13.71 11.00
CA GLN A 325 -1.08 -12.65 10.98
C GLN A 325 -2.38 -13.20 11.52
N TYR A 326 -3.09 -12.40 12.28
CA TYR A 326 -4.38 -12.74 12.84
C TYR A 326 -5.30 -11.53 12.76
N ALA A 327 -6.53 -11.74 12.33
CA ALA A 327 -7.54 -10.69 12.32
C ALA A 327 -8.86 -11.22 12.90
N THR A 328 -9.43 -10.48 13.82
CA THR A 328 -10.71 -10.80 14.47
C THR A 328 -11.74 -9.75 14.09
N PRO A 329 -12.89 -10.16 13.53
CA PRO A 329 -13.99 -9.27 13.26
C PRO A 329 -14.61 -8.75 14.56
N VAL A 330 -15.17 -7.54 14.52
CA VAL A 330 -15.79 -6.89 15.67
C VAL A 330 -17.14 -6.24 15.28
N GLY A 331 -17.93 -5.88 16.28
CA GLY A 331 -19.25 -5.27 16.06
C GLY A 331 -20.27 -6.29 15.58
N SER A 332 -21.13 -5.92 14.67
CA SER A 332 -22.14 -6.80 14.07
C SER A 332 -21.51 -7.95 13.25
N MET A 333 -20.25 -7.82 12.89
CA MET A 333 -19.45 -8.85 12.23
C MET A 333 -18.84 -9.90 13.20
N ALA A 334 -19.08 -9.77 14.50
CA ALA A 334 -18.48 -10.69 15.48
C ALA A 334 -18.84 -12.17 15.28
N ALA A 335 -19.88 -12.48 14.50
CA ALA A 335 -20.23 -13.84 14.09
C ALA A 335 -19.37 -14.39 12.94
N ALA A 336 -18.61 -13.54 12.24
CA ALA A 336 -17.67 -13.99 11.21
C ALA A 336 -16.44 -14.65 11.83
N ALA A 337 -15.79 -15.54 11.08
CA ALA A 337 -14.67 -16.32 11.59
C ALA A 337 -13.39 -15.50 11.70
N ASN A 338 -12.54 -15.81 12.66
CA ASN A 338 -11.23 -15.20 12.81
C ASN A 338 -10.28 -15.67 11.69
N LEU A 339 -9.69 -14.74 10.97
CA LEU A 339 -8.69 -15.03 9.95
C LEU A 339 -7.33 -15.27 10.59
N SER A 340 -6.61 -16.29 10.15
CA SER A 340 -5.21 -16.50 10.49
C SER A 340 -4.38 -16.85 9.27
N ILE A 341 -3.16 -16.27 9.17
CA ILE A 341 -2.22 -16.51 8.06
C ILE A 341 -0.85 -16.85 8.64
N TYR A 342 -0.31 -17.97 8.21
CA TYR A 342 1.04 -18.45 8.53
C TYR A 342 1.87 -18.39 7.26
N SER A 343 3.03 -17.74 7.32
CA SER A 343 3.87 -17.60 6.14
C SER A 343 5.35 -17.78 6.48
N VAL A 344 6.06 -18.44 5.58
CA VAL A 344 7.52 -18.58 5.64
C VAL A 344 8.10 -18.37 4.25
N GLY A 345 9.25 -17.72 4.18
CA GLY A 345 9.95 -17.46 2.95
C GLY A 345 11.45 -17.58 3.10
N TYR A 346 12.11 -17.86 2.00
CA TYR A 346 13.56 -17.92 1.85
C TYR A 346 13.98 -17.08 0.67
N GLN A 347 15.10 -16.39 0.78
CA GLN A 347 15.70 -15.62 -0.30
C GLN A 347 17.21 -15.89 -0.35
N TYR A 348 17.71 -16.03 -1.59
CA TYR A 348 19.13 -16.11 -1.91
C TYR A 348 19.51 -14.96 -2.85
N ASP A 349 20.42 -14.09 -2.41
CA ASP A 349 20.89 -12.93 -3.18
C ASP A 349 22.12 -13.32 -4.01
N PHE A 350 21.96 -13.42 -5.34
CA PHE A 350 23.07 -13.60 -6.28
C PHE A 350 23.90 -12.31 -6.39
N SER A 351 23.26 -11.18 -6.28
CA SER A 351 23.84 -9.86 -6.28
C SER A 351 22.93 -8.85 -5.55
N LYS A 352 23.37 -7.59 -5.41
CA LYS A 352 22.52 -6.51 -4.89
C LYS A 352 21.23 -6.27 -5.70
N ARG A 353 21.18 -6.73 -6.96
CA ARG A 353 20.07 -6.51 -7.89
C ARG A 353 19.28 -7.77 -8.23
N THR A 354 19.84 -8.96 -7.99
CA THR A 354 19.25 -10.23 -8.42
C THR A 354 19.17 -11.21 -7.26
N ASN A 355 17.97 -11.75 -7.02
CA ASN A 355 17.75 -12.79 -6.04
C ASN A 355 16.77 -13.85 -6.54
N ALA A 356 16.91 -15.06 -5.99
CA ALA A 356 15.89 -16.10 -6.05
C ALA A 356 15.17 -16.18 -4.70
N TYR A 357 13.91 -16.63 -4.74
CA TYR A 357 13.09 -16.79 -3.54
C TYR A 357 12.21 -18.03 -3.63
N ALA A 358 11.81 -18.51 -2.46
CA ALA A 358 10.73 -19.47 -2.27
C ALA A 358 9.87 -19.03 -1.09
N TYR A 359 8.56 -19.31 -1.13
CA TYR A 359 7.67 -19.03 0.00
C TYR A 359 6.49 -19.98 0.05
N LEU A 360 5.96 -20.12 1.24
CA LEU A 360 4.73 -20.83 1.53
C LEU A 360 3.87 -19.95 2.44
N SER A 361 2.59 -19.84 2.12
CA SER A 361 1.61 -19.13 2.94
C SER A 361 0.32 -19.92 3.02
N GLN A 362 -0.20 -20.07 4.24
CA GLN A 362 -1.46 -20.74 4.54
C GLN A 362 -2.38 -19.78 5.28
N ALA A 363 -3.55 -19.51 4.70
CA ALA A 363 -4.62 -18.75 5.33
C ALA A 363 -5.77 -19.70 5.73
N ASN A 364 -6.28 -19.53 6.94
CA ASN A 364 -7.48 -20.20 7.45
C ASN A 364 -8.56 -19.15 7.70
N ASN A 365 -9.81 -19.51 7.45
CA ASN A 365 -10.96 -18.61 7.46
C ASN A 365 -10.71 -17.38 6.58
N TYR A 366 -10.16 -17.62 5.39
CA TYR A 366 -9.81 -16.56 4.45
C TYR A 366 -11.02 -15.69 4.16
N ALA A 367 -10.82 -14.38 4.09
CA ALA A 367 -11.88 -13.38 3.96
C ALA A 367 -12.95 -13.45 5.09
N PHE A 368 -12.59 -13.89 6.29
CA PHE A 368 -13.48 -14.07 7.45
C PHE A 368 -14.59 -15.11 7.23
N LEU A 369 -14.46 -15.99 6.24
CA LEU A 369 -15.40 -17.06 5.95
C LEU A 369 -15.01 -18.33 6.72
N ASP A 370 -15.90 -18.82 7.56
CA ASP A 370 -15.65 -20.02 8.37
C ASP A 370 -15.36 -21.24 7.51
N GLY A 371 -14.22 -21.89 7.78
CA GLY A 371 -13.73 -23.04 7.03
C GLY A 371 -13.06 -22.74 5.68
N ALA A 372 -13.04 -21.48 5.23
CA ALA A 372 -12.33 -21.11 4.00
C ALA A 372 -10.81 -21.21 4.18
N LYS A 373 -10.12 -21.86 3.25
CA LYS A 373 -8.67 -22.02 3.25
C LYS A 373 -8.04 -21.53 1.96
N SER A 374 -6.86 -20.95 2.08
CA SER A 374 -6.04 -20.57 0.93
C SER A 374 -4.59 -20.93 1.21
N THR A 375 -4.00 -21.77 0.36
CA THR A 375 -2.57 -22.14 0.44
C THR A 375 -1.88 -21.69 -0.82
N VAL A 376 -0.76 -21.02 -0.67
CA VAL A 376 0.06 -20.55 -1.79
C VAL A 376 1.51 -20.95 -1.57
N PHE A 377 2.08 -21.64 -2.54
CA PHE A 377 3.52 -21.92 -2.64
C PHE A 377 4.05 -21.28 -3.90
N GLY A 378 5.22 -20.65 -3.83
CA GLY A 378 5.85 -20.06 -4.99
C GLY A 378 7.36 -20.06 -4.91
N VAL A 379 7.99 -20.15 -6.08
CA VAL A 379 9.43 -19.98 -6.29
C VAL A 379 9.67 -19.04 -7.45
N GLY A 380 10.67 -18.19 -7.38
CA GLY A 380 10.88 -17.24 -8.47
C GLY A 380 12.22 -16.53 -8.43
N LEU A 381 12.38 -15.64 -9.40
CA LEU A 381 13.54 -14.80 -9.61
C LEU A 381 13.12 -13.34 -9.72
N ARG A 382 13.85 -12.47 -9.04
CA ARG A 382 13.67 -11.02 -9.12
C ARG A 382 14.98 -10.36 -9.55
N HIS A 383 14.87 -9.45 -10.51
CA HIS A 383 15.98 -8.60 -10.96
C HIS A 383 15.56 -7.13 -10.98
N SER A 384 16.41 -6.24 -10.46
CA SER A 384 16.23 -4.79 -10.53
C SER A 384 17.33 -4.13 -11.36
N PHE A 385 16.97 -3.16 -12.17
CA PHE A 385 17.88 -2.40 -13.03
C PHE A 385 17.74 -0.91 -12.83
#